data_9fdd1df12b3b60528f85fcc5f820ed94
#
_entry.id   9fdd1df12b3b60528f85fcc5f820ed94
#
_cell.length_a   1.000
_cell.length_b   1.000
_cell.length_c   1.000
_cell.angle_alpha   90.00
_cell.angle_beta   90.00
_cell.angle_gamma   90.00
#
_symmetry.space_group_name_H-M   'P 1'
#
loop_
_entity.id
_entity.type
_entity.pdbx_description
1 polymer ?
#
loop_
_entity_poly.entity_id
_entity_poly.type
_entity_poly.pdbx_seq_one_letter_code
_entity_poly.pdbx_strand_id
1 'polypeptide(L)'
;LMAVYLYALPQDDALLTAVGGVTPLVTFHRGDCTVAPENTLPAFRSAILKGGDRIELDVQMTSDGVVVVTHDSNLKRCTGKNAKVYDLTYAEVAQLDAGRWFSSRFADTRIPTLEQVLQLCRGRIGLNVEIKPSAATPALEAETVRLLREYGFDSSNCVITSQSYETLHKVKALAPEYPTGYILALGVGNYYDLPDADFFSVETTFITSGMVKA
;
A
#
# COMPACT_ATOMS: atom_id res chain seq x y z
N LEU A 1 -9.44 0.83 15.74
CA LEU A 1 -9.98 1.62 14.62
C LEU A 1 -9.91 0.75 13.36
N MET A 2 -11.05 0.31 12.88
CA MET A 2 -11.15 -0.57 11.71
C MET A 2 -11.06 0.28 10.45
N ALA A 3 -10.05 0.08 9.62
CA ALA A 3 -10.00 0.67 8.29
C ALA A 3 -10.92 -0.16 7.38
N VAL A 4 -12.05 0.41 6.97
CA VAL A 4 -12.94 -0.20 6.00
C VAL A 4 -12.51 0.30 4.63
N TYR A 5 -11.99 -0.60 3.77
CA TYR A 5 -11.75 -0.29 2.37
C TYR A 5 -13.11 -0.29 1.65
N LEU A 6 -13.70 0.88 1.50
CA LEU A 6 -14.88 1.04 0.65
C LEU A 6 -14.42 1.31 -0.78
N TYR A 7 -14.47 0.30 -1.64
CA TYR A 7 -14.57 0.54 -3.09
C TYR A 7 -15.82 1.38 -3.33
N ALA A 8 -15.69 2.40 -4.19
CA ALA A 8 -16.75 3.34 -4.53
C ALA A 8 -18.14 2.66 -4.70
N LEU A 9 -18.83 2.50 -3.57
CA LEU A 9 -20.24 2.22 -3.57
C LEU A 9 -20.97 3.57 -3.70
N PRO A 10 -22.16 3.61 -4.31
CA PRO A 10 -23.02 4.79 -4.29
C PRO A 10 -23.15 5.25 -2.84
N GLN A 11 -23.14 6.55 -2.62
CA GLN A 11 -23.30 7.14 -1.29
C GLN A 11 -24.63 6.65 -0.69
N ASP A 12 -24.52 5.67 0.21
CA ASP A 12 -25.66 5.15 0.94
C ASP A 12 -25.58 5.68 2.38
N ASP A 13 -26.46 6.61 2.71
CA ASP A 13 -26.57 7.23 4.05
C ASP A 13 -26.72 6.19 5.18
N ALA A 14 -27.19 4.98 4.87
CA ALA A 14 -27.28 3.87 5.80
C ALA A 14 -25.92 3.40 6.34
N LEU A 15 -24.85 3.50 5.54
CA LEU A 15 -23.49 3.10 5.94
C LEU A 15 -22.88 4.09 6.94
N LEU A 16 -23.13 5.40 6.74
CA LEU A 16 -22.66 6.45 7.66
C LEU A 16 -23.32 6.33 9.05
N THR A 17 -24.56 5.87 9.10
CA THR A 17 -25.29 5.63 10.35
C THR A 17 -24.73 4.38 11.08
N ALA A 18 -24.31 3.34 10.36
CA ALA A 18 -23.80 2.09 10.92
C ALA A 18 -22.43 2.23 11.62
N VAL A 19 -21.62 3.22 11.23
CA VAL A 19 -20.29 3.49 11.86
C VAL A 19 -20.33 4.55 12.97
N GLY A 20 -21.50 4.83 13.54
CA GLY A 20 -21.62 5.69 14.72
C GLY A 20 -21.27 7.16 14.50
N GLY A 21 -21.44 7.68 13.27
CA GLY A 21 -21.15 9.08 12.93
C GLY A 21 -19.67 9.38 12.67
N VAL A 22 -18.80 8.37 12.60
CA VAL A 22 -17.41 8.54 12.17
C VAL A 22 -17.39 8.52 10.63
N THR A 23 -16.93 9.59 10.00
CA THR A 23 -16.72 9.62 8.56
C THR A 23 -15.61 8.62 8.18
N PRO A 24 -15.89 7.59 7.36
CA PRO A 24 -14.86 6.66 6.95
C PRO A 24 -13.84 7.33 6.04
N LEU A 25 -12.55 6.97 6.20
CA LEU A 25 -11.49 7.44 5.32
C LEU A 25 -11.55 6.69 3.99
N VAL A 26 -11.43 7.43 2.89
CA VAL A 26 -11.37 6.88 1.54
C VAL A 26 -9.91 6.63 1.15
N THR A 27 -9.55 5.37 0.98
CA THR A 27 -8.22 4.96 0.53
C THR A 27 -8.26 4.47 -0.91
N PHE A 28 -7.44 5.04 -1.79
CA PHE A 28 -7.28 4.62 -3.17
C PHE A 28 -6.29 3.45 -3.25
N HIS A 29 -6.80 2.22 -3.45
CA HIS A 29 -6.01 0.99 -3.56
C HIS A 29 -5.11 1.03 -4.80
N ARG A 30 -3.78 1.01 -4.59
CA ARG A 30 -2.73 1.17 -5.61
C ARG A 30 -2.87 2.46 -6.42
N GLY A 31 -3.42 3.51 -5.80
CA GLY A 31 -3.83 4.74 -6.46
C GLY A 31 -5.18 4.61 -7.16
N ASP A 32 -5.51 5.56 -8.04
CA ASP A 32 -6.74 5.51 -8.84
C ASP A 32 -6.60 4.55 -10.03
N CYS A 33 -6.55 3.26 -9.73
CA CYS A 33 -6.34 2.19 -10.71
C CYS A 33 -7.53 1.97 -11.66
N THR A 34 -8.62 2.74 -11.51
CA THR A 34 -9.74 2.74 -12.45
C THR A 34 -9.47 3.57 -13.73
N VAL A 35 -8.57 4.54 -13.64
CA VAL A 35 -8.28 5.48 -14.76
C VAL A 35 -6.81 5.51 -15.16
N ALA A 36 -5.90 4.93 -14.36
CA ALA A 36 -4.47 4.89 -14.62
C ALA A 36 -3.87 3.55 -14.13
N PRO A 37 -2.70 3.13 -14.64
CA PRO A 37 -2.09 1.87 -14.22
C PRO A 37 -1.73 1.89 -12.73
N GLU A 38 -2.04 0.79 -12.05
CA GLU A 38 -1.81 0.61 -10.60
C GLU A 38 -0.35 0.90 -10.19
N ASN A 39 -0.15 1.39 -8.97
CA ASN A 39 1.16 1.63 -8.39
C ASN A 39 2.08 2.54 -9.23
N THR A 40 1.49 3.52 -9.93
CA THR A 40 2.23 4.48 -10.75
C THR A 40 1.93 5.93 -10.37
N LEU A 41 2.86 6.84 -10.69
CA LEU A 41 2.68 8.27 -10.43
C LEU A 41 1.41 8.85 -11.08
N PRO A 42 0.99 8.46 -12.31
CA PRO A 42 -0.31 8.87 -12.87
C PRO A 42 -1.51 8.46 -12.00
N ALA A 43 -1.55 7.23 -11.48
CA ALA A 43 -2.62 6.75 -10.60
C ALA A 43 -2.66 7.53 -9.28
N PHE A 44 -1.49 7.82 -8.71
CA PHE A 44 -1.38 8.59 -7.47
C PHE A 44 -1.79 10.06 -7.65
N ARG A 45 -1.40 10.68 -8.78
CA ARG A 45 -1.87 12.04 -9.12
C ARG A 45 -3.39 12.10 -9.26
N SER A 46 -4.01 11.10 -9.90
CA SER A 46 -5.47 11.03 -10.02
C SER A 46 -6.15 10.92 -8.66
N ALA A 47 -5.64 10.07 -7.76
CA ALA A 47 -6.15 9.93 -6.40
C ALA A 47 -6.09 11.24 -5.60
N ILE A 48 -4.96 11.98 -5.69
CA ILE A 48 -4.80 13.31 -5.08
C ILE A 48 -5.84 14.29 -5.64
N LEU A 49 -6.01 14.34 -6.95
CA LEU A 49 -6.95 15.26 -7.61
C LEU A 49 -8.42 14.96 -7.26
N LYS A 50 -8.74 13.70 -6.97
CA LYS A 50 -10.08 13.28 -6.54
C LYS A 50 -10.34 13.52 -5.04
N GLY A 51 -9.35 13.97 -4.29
CA GLY A 51 -9.51 14.31 -2.88
C GLY A 51 -9.65 13.09 -1.96
N GLY A 52 -8.96 11.99 -2.26
CA GLY A 52 -8.87 10.86 -1.35
C GLY A 52 -8.17 11.22 -0.04
N ASP A 53 -8.47 10.51 1.03
CA ASP A 53 -7.79 10.70 2.32
C ASP A 53 -6.43 10.02 2.33
N ARG A 54 -6.32 8.85 1.68
CA ARG A 54 -5.08 8.06 1.59
C ARG A 54 -4.92 7.39 0.22
N ILE A 55 -3.68 7.13 -0.12
CA ILE A 55 -3.30 6.19 -1.17
C ILE A 55 -2.73 4.95 -0.49
N GLU A 56 -3.20 3.78 -0.88
CA GLU A 56 -2.51 2.53 -0.60
C GLU A 56 -1.56 2.23 -1.73
N LEU A 57 -0.38 1.69 -1.39
CA LEU A 57 0.68 1.32 -2.33
C LEU A 57 1.51 0.16 -1.79
N ASP A 58 2.08 -0.63 -2.71
CA ASP A 58 2.88 -1.81 -2.40
C ASP A 58 4.37 -1.52 -2.59
N VAL A 59 5.21 -1.80 -1.59
CA VAL A 59 6.66 -1.60 -1.69
C VAL A 59 7.41 -2.93 -1.73
N GLN A 60 8.40 -2.96 -2.61
CA GLN A 60 9.38 -4.03 -2.75
C GLN A 60 10.77 -3.42 -2.94
N MET A 61 11.83 -4.23 -2.92
CA MET A 61 13.21 -3.76 -3.04
C MET A 61 13.94 -4.47 -4.18
N THR A 62 14.70 -3.71 -4.94
CA THR A 62 15.60 -4.21 -5.98
C THR A 62 16.85 -4.86 -5.40
N SER A 63 17.62 -5.58 -6.23
CA SER A 63 18.85 -6.26 -5.81
C SER A 63 19.93 -5.29 -5.29
N ASP A 64 19.92 -4.04 -5.74
CA ASP A 64 20.82 -2.96 -5.32
C ASP A 64 20.24 -2.06 -4.21
N GLY A 65 19.13 -2.49 -3.56
CA GLY A 65 18.61 -1.88 -2.34
C GLY A 65 17.68 -0.69 -2.55
N VAL A 66 17.20 -0.42 -3.76
CA VAL A 66 16.24 0.67 -4.02
C VAL A 66 14.81 0.19 -3.76
N VAL A 67 14.06 0.92 -2.93
CA VAL A 67 12.64 0.63 -2.68
C VAL A 67 11.80 1.16 -3.84
N VAL A 68 11.09 0.25 -4.51
CA VAL A 68 10.22 0.52 -5.66
C VAL A 68 8.76 0.19 -5.33
N VAL A 69 7.84 0.80 -6.07
CA VAL A 69 6.40 0.66 -5.81
C VAL A 69 5.77 -0.23 -6.88
N THR A 70 5.48 -1.48 -6.51
CA THR A 70 4.87 -2.49 -7.38
C THR A 70 4.28 -3.63 -6.55
N HIS A 71 3.13 -4.18 -6.98
CA HIS A 71 2.43 -5.23 -6.25
C HIS A 71 3.09 -6.60 -6.41
N ASP A 72 3.25 -7.07 -7.65
CA ASP A 72 3.74 -8.42 -7.92
C ASP A 72 5.26 -8.48 -7.77
N SER A 73 5.77 -9.53 -7.13
CA SER A 73 7.21 -9.79 -7.12
C SER A 73 7.75 -10.10 -8.51
N ASN A 74 6.96 -10.74 -9.38
CA ASN A 74 7.30 -10.96 -10.79
C ASN A 74 6.66 -9.87 -11.66
N LEU A 75 7.49 -9.11 -12.36
CA LEU A 75 7.08 -7.93 -13.14
C LEU A 75 6.36 -8.25 -14.46
N LYS A 76 6.13 -9.55 -14.78
CA LYS A 76 5.54 -9.97 -16.06
C LYS A 76 4.18 -9.35 -16.34
N ARG A 77 3.28 -9.29 -15.36
CA ARG A 77 1.91 -8.82 -15.55
C ARG A 77 1.85 -7.34 -15.98
N CYS A 78 2.61 -6.49 -15.29
CA CYS A 78 2.54 -5.03 -15.53
C CYS A 78 3.56 -4.53 -16.55
N THR A 79 4.65 -5.29 -16.83
CA THR A 79 5.72 -4.79 -17.72
C THR A 79 6.07 -5.75 -18.86
N GLY A 80 5.58 -6.98 -18.84
CA GLY A 80 5.99 -8.03 -19.77
C GLY A 80 7.32 -8.72 -19.39
N LYS A 81 8.11 -8.17 -18.46
CA LYS A 81 9.39 -8.71 -18.04
C LYS A 81 9.20 -9.88 -17.07
N ASN A 82 9.52 -11.09 -17.49
CA ASN A 82 9.48 -12.26 -16.61
C ASN A 82 10.75 -12.33 -15.74
N ALA A 83 10.78 -11.52 -14.70
CA ALA A 83 11.84 -11.49 -13.69
C ALA A 83 11.27 -10.97 -12.38
N LYS A 84 11.89 -11.31 -11.27
CA LYS A 84 11.47 -10.80 -9.95
C LYS A 84 12.18 -9.48 -9.65
N VAL A 85 11.51 -8.60 -8.90
CA VAL A 85 12.03 -7.28 -8.51
C VAL A 85 13.40 -7.40 -7.86
N TYR A 86 13.54 -8.31 -6.91
CA TYR A 86 14.76 -8.49 -6.13
C TYR A 86 15.91 -9.18 -6.90
N ASP A 87 15.68 -9.64 -8.14
CA ASP A 87 16.71 -10.16 -9.03
C ASP A 87 17.27 -9.07 -9.98
N LEU A 88 16.64 -7.88 -10.01
CA LEU A 88 16.99 -6.78 -10.91
C LEU A 88 17.53 -5.58 -10.11
N THR A 89 18.47 -4.86 -10.72
CA THR A 89 18.87 -3.53 -10.24
C THR A 89 17.81 -2.50 -10.56
N TYR A 90 17.81 -1.36 -9.84
CA TYR A 90 16.89 -0.26 -10.16
C TYR A 90 17.10 0.26 -11.59
N ALA A 91 18.34 0.32 -12.08
CA ALA A 91 18.63 0.73 -13.45
C ALA A 91 17.91 -0.14 -14.50
N GLU A 92 17.75 -1.45 -14.25
CA GLU A 92 17.00 -2.36 -15.11
C GLU A 92 15.49 -2.16 -14.95
N VAL A 93 14.99 -2.03 -13.70
CA VAL A 93 13.56 -1.79 -13.41
C VAL A 93 13.09 -0.47 -14.01
N ALA A 94 13.90 0.58 -13.95
CA ALA A 94 13.59 1.91 -14.48
C ALA A 94 13.40 1.98 -16.00
N GLN A 95 13.84 0.95 -16.75
CA GLN A 95 13.63 0.86 -18.21
C GLN A 95 12.29 0.21 -18.58
N LEU A 96 11.63 -0.46 -17.65
CA LEU A 96 10.42 -1.22 -17.93
C LEU A 96 9.20 -0.30 -18.07
N ASP A 97 8.35 -0.60 -19.06
CA ASP A 97 7.08 0.09 -19.27
C ASP A 97 5.99 -0.56 -18.40
N ALA A 98 5.57 0.14 -17.36
CA ALA A 98 4.54 -0.30 -16.42
C ALA A 98 3.14 0.27 -16.74
N GLY A 99 2.96 0.92 -17.88
CA GLY A 99 1.69 1.56 -18.22
C GLY A 99 0.99 1.02 -19.46
N ARG A 100 1.74 0.55 -20.43
CA ARG A 100 1.20 0.11 -21.74
C ARG A 100 0.18 -1.03 -21.61
N TRP A 101 0.33 -1.92 -20.62
CA TRP A 101 -0.62 -3.01 -20.37
C TRP A 101 -2.02 -2.50 -20.02
N PHE A 102 -2.10 -1.33 -19.36
CA PHE A 102 -3.36 -0.71 -19.01
C PHE A 102 -3.98 0.03 -20.21
N SER A 103 -3.20 0.85 -20.88
CA SER A 103 -3.60 1.56 -22.11
C SER A 103 -2.37 2.14 -22.81
N SER A 104 -2.39 2.23 -24.14
CA SER A 104 -1.35 2.90 -24.94
C SER A 104 -1.11 4.36 -24.55
N ARG A 105 -2.10 5.03 -23.95
CA ARG A 105 -1.99 6.40 -23.41
C ARG A 105 -0.97 6.52 -22.28
N PHE A 106 -0.69 5.41 -21.58
CA PHE A 106 0.26 5.31 -20.48
C PHE A 106 1.56 4.62 -20.89
N ALA A 107 1.80 4.45 -22.20
CA ALA A 107 3.09 3.97 -22.67
C ALA A 107 4.22 4.80 -22.05
N ASP A 108 5.34 4.14 -21.77
CA ASP A 108 6.52 4.73 -21.11
C ASP A 108 6.31 5.20 -19.65
N THR A 109 5.19 4.85 -19.01
CA THR A 109 5.06 4.99 -17.57
C THR A 109 6.01 3.99 -16.88
N ARG A 110 6.76 4.47 -15.90
CA ARG A 110 7.77 3.66 -15.18
C ARG A 110 7.28 3.21 -13.82
N ILE A 111 7.87 2.12 -13.31
CA ILE A 111 7.74 1.74 -11.89
C ILE A 111 8.42 2.84 -11.08
N PRO A 112 7.71 3.54 -10.18
CA PRO A 112 8.32 4.60 -9.40
C PRO A 112 9.13 4.04 -8.23
N THR A 113 10.12 4.80 -7.76
CA THR A 113 10.70 4.57 -6.43
C THR A 113 9.76 5.07 -5.36
N LEU A 114 9.89 4.54 -4.13
CA LEU A 114 9.16 5.07 -2.98
C LEU A 114 9.44 6.57 -2.79
N GLU A 115 10.69 7.02 -2.92
CA GLU A 115 11.05 8.44 -2.84
C GLU A 115 10.23 9.32 -3.79
N GLN A 116 10.08 8.90 -5.06
CA GLN A 116 9.29 9.66 -6.04
C GLN A 116 7.81 9.76 -5.62
N VAL A 117 7.27 8.70 -5.03
CA VAL A 117 5.90 8.71 -4.51
C VAL A 117 5.79 9.60 -3.28
N LEU A 118 6.73 9.51 -2.34
CA LEU A 118 6.75 10.35 -1.14
C LEU A 118 6.85 11.84 -1.49
N GLN A 119 7.72 12.21 -2.44
CA GLN A 119 7.81 13.57 -2.98
C GLN A 119 6.48 14.06 -3.58
N LEU A 120 5.78 13.20 -4.33
CA LEU A 120 4.49 13.53 -4.92
C LEU A 120 3.41 13.74 -3.86
N CYS A 121 3.35 12.86 -2.83
CA CYS A 121 2.25 12.79 -1.86
C CYS A 121 2.43 13.74 -0.67
N ARG A 122 3.65 14.15 -0.36
CA ARG A 122 4.00 14.97 0.80
C ARG A 122 3.10 16.20 0.93
N GLY A 123 2.40 16.33 2.06
CA GLY A 123 1.48 17.43 2.36
C GLY A 123 0.22 17.50 1.50
N ARG A 124 -0.09 16.45 0.74
CA ARG A 124 -1.25 16.41 -0.17
C ARG A 124 -2.23 15.29 0.14
N ILE A 125 -1.74 14.13 0.58
CA ILE A 125 -2.55 12.95 0.84
C ILE A 125 -1.81 12.03 1.81
N GLY A 126 -2.54 11.29 2.65
CA GLY A 126 -1.99 10.27 3.52
C GLY A 126 -1.61 8.99 2.76
N LEU A 127 -0.85 8.11 3.41
CA LEU A 127 -0.41 6.85 2.82
C LEU A 127 -0.82 5.65 3.67
N ASN A 128 -1.09 4.54 2.99
CA ASN A 128 -1.08 3.19 3.52
C ASN A 128 -0.02 2.40 2.74
N VAL A 129 1.11 2.10 3.37
CA VAL A 129 2.24 1.46 2.72
C VAL A 129 2.24 -0.02 3.05
N GLU A 130 1.88 -0.87 2.07
CA GLU A 130 2.00 -2.33 2.22
C GLU A 130 3.43 -2.78 1.93
N ILE A 131 4.10 -3.33 2.93
CA ILE A 131 5.42 -3.94 2.77
C ILE A 131 5.26 -5.39 2.31
N LYS A 132 5.82 -5.70 1.14
CA LYS A 132 5.85 -7.06 0.55
C LYS A 132 7.20 -7.71 0.87
N PRO A 133 7.31 -8.48 1.98
CA PRO A 133 8.61 -9.02 2.41
C PRO A 133 9.14 -10.08 1.44
N SER A 134 10.45 -10.14 1.35
CA SER A 134 11.19 -11.20 0.68
C SER A 134 12.44 -11.57 1.48
N ALA A 135 12.75 -12.84 1.58
CA ALA A 135 14.01 -13.30 2.17
C ALA A 135 15.25 -12.74 1.43
N ALA A 136 15.10 -12.38 0.14
CA ALA A 136 16.15 -11.77 -0.65
C ALA A 136 16.40 -10.28 -0.32
N THR A 137 15.48 -9.62 0.40
CA THR A 137 15.53 -8.17 0.68
C THR A 137 15.32 -7.86 2.17
N PRO A 138 16.21 -8.34 3.06
CA PRO A 138 16.01 -8.23 4.52
C PRO A 138 16.06 -6.78 5.05
N ALA A 139 16.49 -5.82 4.23
CA ALA A 139 16.55 -4.40 4.59
C ALA A 139 15.29 -3.59 4.22
N LEU A 140 14.29 -4.23 3.59
CA LEU A 140 13.12 -3.53 3.03
C LEU A 140 12.35 -2.74 4.10
N GLU A 141 12.09 -3.33 5.27
CA GLU A 141 11.36 -2.69 6.36
C GLU A 141 12.12 -1.45 6.88
N ALA A 142 13.43 -1.61 7.13
CA ALA A 142 14.27 -0.53 7.66
C ALA A 142 14.39 0.64 6.66
N GLU A 143 14.60 0.35 5.39
CA GLU A 143 14.73 1.36 4.34
C GLU A 143 13.40 2.07 4.08
N THR A 144 12.27 1.35 4.11
CA THR A 144 10.94 1.95 4.01
C THR A 144 10.70 2.93 5.15
N VAL A 145 10.94 2.53 6.39
CA VAL A 145 10.79 3.41 7.57
C VAL A 145 11.72 4.64 7.48
N ARG A 146 12.99 4.43 7.07
CA ARG A 146 13.96 5.53 6.90
C ARG A 146 13.42 6.59 5.91
N LEU A 147 12.93 6.14 4.75
CA LEU A 147 12.39 7.03 3.73
C LEU A 147 11.13 7.76 4.21
N LEU A 148 10.20 7.07 4.86
CA LEU A 148 8.99 7.71 5.40
C LEU A 148 9.36 8.87 6.35
N ARG A 149 10.27 8.65 7.29
CA ARG A 149 10.75 9.67 8.23
C ARG A 149 11.44 10.83 7.51
N GLU A 150 12.32 10.54 6.55
CA GLU A 150 13.05 11.56 5.79
C GLU A 150 12.13 12.48 5.01
N TYR A 151 11.05 11.93 4.45
CA TYR A 151 10.07 12.70 3.69
C TYR A 151 8.94 13.31 4.54
N GLY A 152 9.01 13.16 5.89
CA GLY A 152 8.08 13.77 6.82
C GLY A 152 6.70 13.10 6.87
N PHE A 153 6.66 11.80 6.63
CA PHE A 153 5.49 10.98 6.91
C PHE A 153 5.59 10.43 8.34
N ASP A 154 4.52 10.55 9.11
CA ASP A 154 4.43 10.13 10.51
C ASP A 154 3.09 9.43 10.79
N SER A 155 2.81 9.12 12.05
CA SER A 155 1.60 8.43 12.48
C SER A 155 0.29 9.17 12.16
N SER A 156 0.32 10.47 11.89
CA SER A 156 -0.86 11.27 11.58
C SER A 156 -1.31 11.11 10.11
N ASN A 157 -0.37 10.78 9.22
CA ASN A 157 -0.60 10.74 7.78
C ASN A 157 -0.14 9.45 7.09
N CYS A 158 0.45 8.50 7.83
CA CYS A 158 0.92 7.23 7.27
C CYS A 158 0.60 6.06 8.20
N VAL A 159 0.16 4.95 7.60
CA VAL A 159 0.06 3.64 8.25
C VAL A 159 0.85 2.64 7.44
N ILE A 160 1.35 1.59 8.10
CA ILE A 160 2.12 0.52 7.45
C ILE A 160 1.34 -0.78 7.57
N THR A 161 1.18 -1.48 6.45
CA THR A 161 0.46 -2.75 6.41
C THR A 161 1.32 -3.87 5.85
N SER A 162 0.99 -5.11 6.18
CA SER A 162 1.60 -6.30 5.57
C SER A 162 0.70 -7.52 5.76
N GLN A 163 0.82 -8.49 4.86
CA GLN A 163 0.30 -9.85 5.03
C GLN A 163 1.21 -10.73 5.90
N SER A 164 2.41 -10.25 6.24
CA SER A 164 3.38 -10.92 7.11
C SER A 164 3.38 -10.30 8.49
N TYR A 165 2.97 -11.07 9.49
CA TYR A 165 3.06 -10.63 10.88
C TYR A 165 4.51 -10.36 11.32
N GLU A 166 5.47 -11.17 10.86
CA GLU A 166 6.90 -10.95 11.13
C GLU A 166 7.37 -9.58 10.63
N THR A 167 6.88 -9.11 9.47
CA THR A 167 7.16 -7.78 8.94
C THR A 167 6.61 -6.69 9.86
N LEU A 168 5.38 -6.84 10.38
CA LEU A 168 4.80 -5.88 11.32
C LEU A 168 5.60 -5.84 12.63
N HIS A 169 6.01 -7.00 13.15
CA HIS A 169 6.88 -7.10 14.33
C HIS A 169 8.20 -6.34 14.12
N LYS A 170 8.86 -6.53 12.98
CA LYS A 170 10.08 -5.78 12.62
C LYS A 170 9.82 -4.27 12.54
N VAL A 171 8.71 -3.86 11.91
CA VAL A 171 8.32 -2.45 11.80
C VAL A 171 8.10 -1.86 13.19
N LYS A 172 7.37 -2.53 14.09
CA LYS A 172 7.15 -2.07 15.47
C LYS A 172 8.44 -1.95 16.27
N ALA A 173 9.37 -2.87 16.07
CA ALA A 173 10.69 -2.78 16.72
C ALA A 173 11.52 -1.59 16.21
N LEU A 174 11.41 -1.23 14.92
CA LEU A 174 12.15 -0.12 14.28
C LEU A 174 11.48 1.24 14.49
N ALA A 175 10.15 1.27 14.49
CA ALA A 175 9.33 2.47 14.38
C ALA A 175 7.96 2.29 15.06
N PRO A 176 7.93 2.15 16.41
CA PRO A 176 6.69 1.89 17.16
C PRO A 176 5.65 3.01 17.03
N GLU A 177 6.06 4.18 16.57
CA GLU A 177 5.17 5.33 16.34
C GLU A 177 4.21 5.14 15.17
N TYR A 178 4.54 4.30 14.16
CA TYR A 178 3.62 4.08 13.04
C TYR A 178 2.51 3.10 13.41
N PRO A 179 1.23 3.44 13.13
CA PRO A 179 0.16 2.46 13.17
C PRO A 179 0.41 1.34 12.16
N THR A 180 0.28 0.09 12.61
CA THR A 180 0.50 -1.09 11.76
C THR A 180 -0.78 -1.89 11.60
N GLY A 181 -1.01 -2.39 10.39
CA GLY A 181 -2.19 -3.16 10.03
C GLY A 181 -1.85 -4.53 9.45
N TYR A 182 -2.49 -5.58 9.98
CA TYR A 182 -2.37 -6.91 9.42
C TYR A 182 -3.40 -7.13 8.31
N ILE A 183 -2.94 -7.52 7.11
CA ILE A 183 -3.82 -7.78 5.96
C ILE A 183 -4.25 -9.24 6.01
N LEU A 184 -5.54 -9.45 6.24
CA LEU A 184 -6.17 -10.77 6.25
C LEU A 184 -6.65 -11.12 4.84
N ALA A 185 -5.90 -11.96 4.14
CA ALA A 185 -6.28 -12.49 2.83
C ALA A 185 -7.28 -13.66 2.95
N LEU A 186 -7.22 -14.44 4.04
CA LEU A 186 -8.15 -15.53 4.38
C LEU A 186 -8.24 -15.61 5.90
N GLY A 187 -9.43 -15.42 6.46
CA GLY A 187 -9.68 -15.44 7.90
C GLY A 187 -9.74 -16.85 8.50
N VAL A 188 -8.62 -17.57 8.54
CA VAL A 188 -8.50 -18.88 9.20
C VAL A 188 -7.52 -18.79 10.37
N GLY A 189 -7.98 -18.97 11.59
CA GLY A 189 -7.16 -18.98 12.82
C GLY A 189 -7.54 -17.89 13.82
N ASN A 190 -6.84 -17.85 14.96
CA ASN A 190 -7.01 -16.82 15.98
C ASN A 190 -6.09 -15.63 15.66
N TYR A 191 -6.59 -14.63 14.95
CA TYR A 191 -5.87 -13.42 14.56
C TYR A 191 -6.17 -12.22 15.47
N TYR A 192 -7.00 -12.41 16.52
CA TYR A 192 -7.34 -11.32 17.45
C TYR A 192 -6.23 -11.01 18.45
N ASP A 193 -5.23 -11.87 18.59
CA ASP A 193 -4.13 -11.73 19.54
C ASP A 193 -2.79 -11.51 18.79
N LEU A 194 -2.73 -10.40 18.04
CA LEU A 194 -1.54 -9.96 17.31
C LEU A 194 -1.09 -8.60 17.87
N PRO A 195 -0.21 -8.58 18.90
CA PRO A 195 0.15 -7.35 19.61
C PRO A 195 0.81 -6.28 18.76
N ASP A 196 1.39 -6.64 17.62
CA ASP A 196 2.03 -5.69 16.68
C ASP A 196 1.09 -5.25 15.56
N ALA A 197 -0.21 -5.53 15.64
CA ALA A 197 -1.22 -5.08 14.72
C ALA A 197 -2.21 -4.15 15.43
N ASP A 198 -2.16 -2.86 15.13
CA ASP A 198 -3.10 -1.87 15.71
C ASP A 198 -4.47 -1.95 15.04
N PHE A 199 -4.55 -2.51 13.83
CA PHE A 199 -5.81 -2.70 13.09
C PHE A 199 -5.68 -3.84 12.07
N PHE A 200 -6.85 -4.28 11.55
CA PHE A 200 -6.91 -5.29 10.50
C PHE A 200 -7.39 -4.67 9.19
N SER A 201 -6.74 -5.04 8.08
CA SER A 201 -7.22 -4.78 6.72
C SER A 201 -7.86 -6.05 6.19
N VAL A 202 -9.18 -6.01 5.96
CA VAL A 202 -9.97 -7.19 5.58
C VAL A 202 -10.77 -6.86 4.34
N GLU A 203 -10.82 -7.79 3.39
CA GLU A 203 -11.73 -7.65 2.25
C GLU A 203 -13.18 -7.71 2.73
N THR A 204 -14.03 -6.79 2.25
CA THR A 204 -15.43 -6.61 2.72
C THR A 204 -16.26 -7.89 2.63
N THR A 205 -15.98 -8.77 1.67
CA THR A 205 -16.64 -10.07 1.50
C THR A 205 -16.39 -11.05 2.65
N PHE A 206 -15.34 -10.83 3.46
CA PHE A 206 -14.98 -11.67 4.60
C PHE A 206 -15.37 -11.08 5.97
N ILE A 207 -15.94 -9.88 6.00
CA ILE A 207 -16.34 -9.25 7.26
C ILE A 207 -17.59 -9.94 7.81
N THR A 208 -17.46 -10.48 9.02
CA THR A 208 -18.59 -11.08 9.75
C THR A 208 -19.07 -10.16 10.88
N SER A 209 -20.33 -10.35 11.31
CA SER A 209 -20.87 -9.62 12.46
C SER A 209 -20.12 -9.86 13.77
N GLY A 210 -19.40 -10.99 13.88
CA GLY A 210 -18.51 -11.29 15.01
C GLY A 210 -17.24 -10.42 14.99
N MET A 211 -16.66 -10.18 13.81
CA MET A 211 -15.46 -9.34 13.67
C MET A 211 -15.74 -7.85 13.97
N VAL A 212 -16.97 -7.41 13.77
CA VAL A 212 -17.36 -6.01 14.03
C VAL A 212 -17.61 -5.76 15.53
N LYS A 213 -17.83 -6.83 16.32
CA LYS A 213 -18.16 -6.74 17.76
C LYS A 213 -16.96 -6.99 18.68
N ALA A 214 -15.86 -7.54 18.14
CA ALA A 214 -14.62 -7.81 18.87
C ALA A 214 -13.70 -6.58 18.85
#